data_9d008cc512387af6c6de42f72829730f
#
_entry.id   9d008cc512387af6c6de42f72829730f
#
_cell.length_a   1.000
_cell.length_b   1.000
_cell.length_c   1.000
_cell.angle_alpha   90.00
_cell.angle_beta   90.00
_cell.angle_gamma   90.00
#
_symmetry.space_group_name_H-M   'P 1'
#
loop_
_entity.id
_entity.type
_entity.pdbx_description
1 polymer ?
#
loop_
_entity_poly.entity_id
_entity_poly.type
_entity_poly.pdbx_seq_one_letter_code
_entity_poly.pdbx_strand_id
1 'polypeptide(L)'
;MELSFSFIVPVYNRPNEIRELLQSLQAQTSQIPFEVVIVEDGSTESSEEIVQQFQNELSISYYKKNNTGPGDSRNFGMRQALGNYFIVLDSDCILPPDYLQIVYKALQQDYVHCFGGPDNAHETFSLIQKAINYAMTSVLSTGGIRGGKNSIDKFQPRSFNMGISKEAFENTKGFGNIHPGEDPDLTFRLWNKGYETRLIPDAFVYHKRRIDWSKFYAQVHKFGMVRPILNIWHPQTAKLTYWFPSVFCIGFVVASILAIMGVSAFLLLYVIYYLLVFIDAIFKTKSLVIALWAVLAVQIQFVGYGLGFLKSTVLLNFTRKKPQELFPNVFF
;
A
#
# COMPACT_ATOMS: atom_id res chain seq x y z
N MET A 1 -28.94 -7.34 -4.00
CA MET A 1 -28.72 -5.85 -3.94
C MET A 1 -28.02 -5.48 -5.23
N GLU A 2 -28.53 -4.49 -5.94
CA GLU A 2 -27.87 -3.97 -7.14
C GLU A 2 -26.63 -3.17 -6.72
N LEU A 3 -25.48 -3.48 -7.34
CA LEU A 3 -24.22 -2.80 -7.03
C LEU A 3 -24.12 -1.51 -7.82
N SER A 4 -23.89 -0.39 -7.12
CA SER A 4 -23.56 0.92 -7.69
C SER A 4 -22.19 1.37 -7.18
N PHE A 5 -21.29 1.72 -8.11
CA PHE A 5 -19.89 1.95 -7.79
C PHE A 5 -19.53 3.44 -7.76
N SER A 6 -18.72 3.81 -6.77
CA SER A 6 -18.09 5.13 -6.68
C SER A 6 -16.58 4.94 -6.54
N PHE A 7 -15.80 5.47 -7.48
CA PHE A 7 -14.36 5.57 -7.35
C PHE A 7 -14.00 6.76 -6.46
N ILE A 8 -13.23 6.51 -5.40
CA ILE A 8 -12.83 7.52 -4.41
C ILE A 8 -11.35 7.80 -4.54
N VAL A 9 -10.99 9.02 -4.91
CA VAL A 9 -9.63 9.41 -5.27
C VAL A 9 -9.18 10.63 -4.47
N PRO A 10 -8.35 10.47 -3.41
CA PRO A 10 -7.69 11.58 -2.77
C PRO A 10 -6.54 12.08 -3.64
N VAL A 11 -6.38 13.40 -3.75
CA VAL A 11 -5.33 14.05 -4.54
C VAL A 11 -4.59 15.07 -3.71
N TYR A 12 -3.25 15.07 -3.78
CA TYR A 12 -2.40 16.09 -3.19
C TYR A 12 -1.19 16.39 -4.07
N ASN A 13 -1.16 17.56 -4.72
CA ASN A 13 -0.08 18.02 -5.61
C ASN A 13 0.28 17.01 -6.71
N ARG A 14 -0.74 16.49 -7.44
CA ARG A 14 -0.55 15.45 -8.47
C ARG A 14 -1.46 15.64 -9.69
N PRO A 15 -1.43 16.82 -10.32
CA PRO A 15 -2.31 17.10 -11.47
C PRO A 15 -2.05 16.18 -12.68
N ASN A 16 -0.78 15.80 -12.92
CA ASN A 16 -0.45 14.94 -14.06
C ASN A 16 -0.93 13.49 -13.84
N GLU A 17 -0.75 12.97 -12.63
CA GLU A 17 -1.17 11.61 -12.29
C GLU A 17 -2.70 11.48 -12.35
N ILE A 18 -3.44 12.49 -11.89
CA ILE A 18 -4.91 12.46 -11.96
C ILE A 18 -5.41 12.45 -13.41
N ARG A 19 -4.70 13.10 -14.34
CA ARG A 19 -5.02 13.03 -15.78
C ARG A 19 -4.93 11.59 -16.29
N GLU A 20 -3.85 10.88 -15.99
CA GLU A 20 -3.65 9.50 -16.44
C GLU A 20 -4.70 8.56 -15.82
N LEU A 21 -5.03 8.76 -14.54
CA LEU A 21 -6.09 7.99 -13.88
C LEU A 21 -7.44 8.22 -14.56
N LEU A 22 -7.82 9.48 -14.81
CA LEU A 22 -9.10 9.81 -15.46
C LEU A 22 -9.18 9.27 -16.89
N GLN A 23 -8.08 9.32 -17.66
CA GLN A 23 -8.00 8.67 -18.96
C GLN A 23 -8.24 7.16 -18.88
N SER A 24 -7.70 6.50 -17.86
CA SER A 24 -7.90 5.07 -17.68
C SER A 24 -9.33 4.71 -17.21
N LEU A 25 -9.98 5.60 -16.46
CA LEU A 25 -11.39 5.47 -16.10
C LEU A 25 -12.33 5.71 -17.29
N GLN A 26 -12.02 6.68 -18.14
CA GLN A 26 -12.73 6.92 -19.39
C GLN A 26 -12.63 5.73 -20.36
N ALA A 27 -11.48 5.05 -20.36
CA ALA A 27 -11.23 3.88 -21.20
C ALA A 27 -11.88 2.58 -20.70
N GLN A 28 -12.66 2.61 -19.59
CA GLN A 28 -13.35 1.40 -19.12
C GLN A 28 -14.34 0.88 -20.15
N THR A 29 -14.26 -0.39 -20.46
CA THR A 29 -15.14 -1.07 -21.45
C THR A 29 -16.46 -1.55 -20.85
N SER A 30 -16.60 -1.49 -19.52
CA SER A 30 -17.79 -1.90 -18.79
C SER A 30 -18.98 -0.98 -19.08
N GLN A 31 -20.17 -1.57 -19.26
CA GLN A 31 -21.44 -0.83 -19.34
C GLN A 31 -22.04 -0.51 -17.96
N ILE A 32 -21.35 -0.90 -16.87
CA ILE A 32 -21.80 -0.65 -15.50
C ILE A 32 -21.56 0.83 -15.19
N PRO A 33 -22.63 1.58 -14.84
CA PRO A 33 -22.47 2.99 -14.49
C PRO A 33 -21.67 3.15 -13.19
N PHE A 34 -20.82 4.17 -13.16
CA PHE A 34 -20.07 4.55 -11.98
C PHE A 34 -19.90 6.07 -11.89
N GLU A 35 -19.62 6.56 -10.71
CA GLU A 35 -19.19 7.93 -10.47
C GLU A 35 -17.73 7.97 -10.00
N VAL A 36 -17.11 9.13 -10.12
CA VAL A 36 -15.77 9.42 -9.61
C VAL A 36 -15.85 10.57 -8.62
N VAL A 37 -15.42 10.34 -7.39
CA VAL A 37 -15.37 11.37 -6.34
C VAL A 37 -13.91 11.72 -6.09
N ILE A 38 -13.49 12.91 -6.50
CA ILE A 38 -12.14 13.43 -6.34
C ILE A 38 -12.11 14.37 -5.14
N VAL A 39 -11.17 14.14 -4.23
CA VAL A 39 -10.97 14.97 -3.04
C VAL A 39 -9.57 15.59 -3.08
N GLU A 40 -9.50 16.88 -3.41
CA GLU A 40 -8.27 17.66 -3.40
C GLU A 40 -7.93 18.06 -1.95
N ASP A 41 -6.86 17.49 -1.40
CA ASP A 41 -6.48 17.57 0.02
C ASP A 41 -5.49 18.71 0.29
N GLY A 42 -5.88 19.94 -0.02
CA GLY A 42 -5.09 21.15 0.25
C GLY A 42 -3.86 21.30 -0.67
N SER A 43 -3.96 20.88 -1.93
CA SER A 43 -2.90 21.05 -2.91
C SER A 43 -2.56 22.51 -3.18
N THR A 44 -1.29 22.80 -3.40
CA THR A 44 -0.79 24.08 -3.96
C THR A 44 -0.87 24.07 -5.49
N GLU A 45 -0.79 22.88 -6.11
CA GLU A 45 -1.02 22.66 -7.54
C GLU A 45 -2.35 21.94 -7.71
N SER A 46 -3.39 22.69 -8.08
CA SER A 46 -4.75 22.17 -8.20
C SER A 46 -4.92 21.26 -9.43
N SER A 47 -5.68 20.19 -9.26
CA SER A 47 -6.09 19.30 -10.36
C SER A 47 -7.40 19.75 -11.04
N GLU A 48 -8.02 20.84 -10.62
CA GLU A 48 -9.36 21.27 -11.04
C GLU A 48 -9.52 21.43 -12.55
N GLU A 49 -8.59 22.15 -13.20
CA GLU A 49 -8.63 22.37 -14.65
C GLU A 49 -8.54 21.07 -15.44
N ILE A 50 -7.80 20.09 -14.91
CA ILE A 50 -7.70 18.77 -15.52
C ILE A 50 -9.01 18.01 -15.34
N VAL A 51 -9.58 18.01 -14.13
CA VAL A 51 -10.84 17.34 -13.84
C VAL A 51 -11.97 17.87 -14.72
N GLN A 52 -12.04 19.19 -14.92
CA GLN A 52 -13.05 19.83 -15.78
C GLN A 52 -13.04 19.30 -17.23
N GLN A 53 -11.88 18.90 -17.75
CA GLN A 53 -11.75 18.36 -19.11
C GLN A 53 -12.47 17.01 -19.29
N PHE A 54 -12.72 16.28 -18.21
CA PHE A 54 -13.37 14.95 -18.24
C PHE A 54 -14.83 14.95 -17.78
N GLN A 55 -15.37 16.07 -17.28
CA GLN A 55 -16.73 16.14 -16.73
C GLN A 55 -17.84 15.87 -17.74
N ASN A 56 -17.58 16.07 -19.04
CA ASN A 56 -18.56 15.76 -20.09
C ASN A 56 -18.67 14.25 -20.40
N GLU A 57 -17.68 13.47 -20.01
CA GLU A 57 -17.55 12.06 -20.38
C GLU A 57 -17.61 11.13 -19.16
N LEU A 58 -17.26 11.64 -17.98
CA LEU A 58 -17.33 10.94 -16.71
C LEU A 58 -18.22 11.68 -15.72
N SER A 59 -18.99 10.94 -14.92
CA SER A 59 -19.75 11.50 -13.79
C SER A 59 -18.77 11.81 -12.66
N ILE A 60 -18.26 13.04 -12.57
CA ILE A 60 -17.23 13.44 -11.60
C ILE A 60 -17.80 14.46 -10.62
N SER A 61 -17.63 14.18 -9.32
CA SER A 61 -17.77 15.12 -8.23
C SER A 61 -16.38 15.52 -7.72
N TYR A 62 -16.08 16.81 -7.69
CA TYR A 62 -14.80 17.35 -7.26
C TYR A 62 -14.96 18.22 -6.03
N TYR A 63 -14.22 17.89 -4.96
CA TYR A 63 -14.25 18.58 -3.68
C TYR A 63 -12.85 19.07 -3.29
N LYS A 64 -12.76 20.31 -2.78
CA LYS A 64 -11.57 20.88 -2.19
C LYS A 64 -11.71 20.96 -0.68
N LYS A 65 -10.65 20.62 0.06
CA LYS A 65 -10.60 20.78 1.51
C LYS A 65 -9.18 21.12 1.96
N ASN A 66 -9.02 21.57 3.20
CA ASN A 66 -7.71 21.73 3.81
C ASN A 66 -7.03 20.37 3.95
N ASN A 67 -5.69 20.34 3.93
CA ASN A 67 -4.94 19.09 4.08
C ASN A 67 -5.18 18.49 5.48
N THR A 68 -5.76 17.29 5.50
CA THR A 68 -5.98 16.49 6.71
C THR A 68 -5.54 15.04 6.51
N GLY A 69 -4.82 14.79 5.44
CA GLY A 69 -4.23 13.50 5.12
C GLY A 69 -5.11 12.56 4.29
N PRO A 70 -4.48 11.54 3.69
CA PRO A 70 -5.14 10.69 2.70
C PRO A 70 -6.27 9.85 3.28
N GLY A 71 -6.17 9.41 4.54
CA GLY A 71 -7.22 8.62 5.20
C GLY A 71 -8.51 9.41 5.39
N ASP A 72 -8.41 10.66 5.90
CA ASP A 72 -9.57 11.52 6.06
C ASP A 72 -10.17 11.94 4.71
N SER A 73 -9.33 12.19 3.70
CA SER A 73 -9.79 12.53 2.35
C SER A 73 -10.55 11.39 1.69
N ARG A 74 -10.11 10.13 1.86
CA ARG A 74 -10.87 8.95 1.44
C ARG A 74 -12.20 8.84 2.17
N ASN A 75 -12.20 9.05 3.50
CA ASN A 75 -13.43 9.05 4.31
C ASN A 75 -14.39 10.15 3.87
N PHE A 76 -13.88 11.34 3.59
CA PHE A 76 -14.69 12.45 3.09
C PHE A 76 -15.32 12.07 1.76
N GLY A 77 -14.56 11.56 0.80
CA GLY A 77 -15.08 11.13 -0.50
C GLY A 77 -16.14 10.04 -0.38
N MET A 78 -15.95 9.03 0.46
CA MET A 78 -16.93 7.96 0.69
C MET A 78 -18.24 8.49 1.33
N ARG A 79 -18.17 9.55 2.14
CA ARG A 79 -19.38 10.20 2.68
C ARG A 79 -20.16 10.99 1.65
N GLN A 80 -19.50 11.53 0.62
CA GLN A 80 -20.13 12.28 -0.47
C GLN A 80 -20.64 11.38 -1.60
N ALA A 81 -20.13 10.15 -1.68
CA ALA A 81 -20.43 9.21 -2.74
C ALA A 81 -21.90 8.72 -2.71
N LEU A 82 -22.48 8.56 -3.88
CA LEU A 82 -23.87 8.11 -4.09
C LEU A 82 -23.97 6.58 -4.16
N GLY A 83 -22.89 5.91 -4.57
CA GLY A 83 -22.84 4.46 -4.71
C GLY A 83 -22.96 3.72 -3.38
N ASN A 84 -23.18 2.40 -3.47
CA ASN A 84 -23.23 1.52 -2.32
C ASN A 84 -21.99 0.63 -2.18
N TYR A 85 -21.06 0.73 -3.14
CA TYR A 85 -19.77 0.05 -3.12
C TYR A 85 -18.67 1.00 -3.60
N PHE A 86 -17.73 1.32 -2.72
CA PHE A 86 -16.67 2.29 -2.96
C PHE A 86 -15.41 1.57 -3.45
N ILE A 87 -14.78 2.07 -4.50
CA ILE A 87 -13.47 1.63 -4.99
C ILE A 87 -12.48 2.76 -4.72
N VAL A 88 -11.66 2.58 -3.70
CA VAL A 88 -10.63 3.54 -3.29
C VAL A 88 -9.39 3.31 -4.14
N LEU A 89 -8.87 4.39 -4.74
CA LEU A 89 -7.66 4.40 -5.57
C LEU A 89 -6.74 5.54 -5.13
N ASP A 90 -5.42 5.34 -5.24
CA ASP A 90 -4.48 6.44 -5.18
C ASP A 90 -4.44 7.16 -6.55
N SER A 91 -4.19 8.47 -6.55
CA SER A 91 -4.18 9.31 -7.77
C SER A 91 -3.14 8.90 -8.82
N ASP A 92 -2.13 8.11 -8.43
CA ASP A 92 -1.04 7.61 -9.28
C ASP A 92 -1.27 6.16 -9.76
N CYS A 93 -2.53 5.72 -9.77
CA CYS A 93 -2.95 4.44 -10.34
C CYS A 93 -3.44 4.60 -11.79
N ILE A 94 -3.25 3.57 -12.60
CA ILE A 94 -3.79 3.42 -13.95
C ILE A 94 -4.52 2.07 -14.00
N LEU A 95 -5.78 2.08 -14.45
CA LEU A 95 -6.62 0.89 -14.50
C LEU A 95 -6.57 0.21 -15.87
N PRO A 96 -6.56 -1.14 -15.93
CA PRO A 96 -6.88 -1.87 -17.15
C PRO A 96 -8.29 -1.55 -17.64
N PRO A 97 -8.57 -1.60 -18.95
CA PRO A 97 -9.89 -1.27 -19.50
C PRO A 97 -11.05 -2.13 -19.00
N ASP A 98 -10.78 -3.34 -18.56
CA ASP A 98 -11.76 -4.32 -18.08
C ASP A 98 -11.86 -4.39 -16.55
N TYR A 99 -11.18 -3.50 -15.82
CA TYR A 99 -11.07 -3.52 -14.36
C TYR A 99 -12.44 -3.58 -13.67
N LEU A 100 -13.34 -2.63 -13.99
CA LEU A 100 -14.66 -2.57 -13.35
C LEU A 100 -15.52 -3.81 -13.66
N GLN A 101 -15.42 -4.33 -14.89
CA GLN A 101 -16.12 -5.56 -15.29
C GLN A 101 -15.64 -6.78 -14.50
N ILE A 102 -14.31 -6.88 -14.24
CA ILE A 102 -13.72 -7.93 -13.42
C ILE A 102 -14.22 -7.84 -11.98
N VAL A 103 -14.16 -6.65 -11.38
CA VAL A 103 -14.66 -6.40 -10.02
C VAL A 103 -16.13 -6.76 -9.90
N TYR A 104 -16.96 -6.29 -10.82
CA TYR A 104 -18.40 -6.57 -10.81
C TYR A 104 -18.70 -8.06 -10.87
N LYS A 105 -18.08 -8.79 -11.82
CA LYS A 105 -18.27 -10.23 -11.95
C LYS A 105 -17.85 -10.99 -10.69
N ALA A 106 -16.70 -10.62 -10.11
CA ALA A 106 -16.21 -11.26 -8.89
C ALA A 106 -17.17 -11.05 -7.71
N LEU A 107 -17.72 -9.84 -7.53
CA LEU A 107 -18.69 -9.54 -6.48
C LEU A 107 -20.06 -10.15 -6.73
N GLN A 108 -20.47 -10.34 -7.98
CA GLN A 108 -21.72 -11.06 -8.32
C GLN A 108 -21.61 -12.56 -8.05
N GLN A 109 -20.44 -13.17 -8.30
CA GLN A 109 -20.21 -14.59 -8.06
C GLN A 109 -20.10 -14.91 -6.57
N ASP A 110 -19.37 -14.06 -5.85
CA ASP A 110 -19.08 -14.28 -4.44
C ASP A 110 -18.86 -12.93 -3.75
N TYR A 111 -19.94 -12.38 -3.18
CA TYR A 111 -19.96 -11.08 -2.56
C TYR A 111 -19.06 -11.04 -1.33
N VAL A 112 -18.32 -9.96 -1.19
CA VAL A 112 -17.53 -9.63 -0.01
C VAL A 112 -17.62 -8.14 0.28
N HIS A 113 -17.66 -7.77 1.56
CA HIS A 113 -17.76 -6.36 1.97
C HIS A 113 -16.47 -5.55 1.75
N CYS A 114 -15.32 -6.23 1.64
CA CYS A 114 -14.06 -5.57 1.35
C CYS A 114 -13.15 -6.46 0.52
N PHE A 115 -12.65 -5.93 -0.60
CA PHE A 115 -11.65 -6.60 -1.41
C PHE A 115 -10.42 -5.71 -1.62
N GLY A 116 -9.36 -6.28 -2.12
CA GLY A 116 -8.25 -5.55 -2.71
C GLY A 116 -7.77 -6.24 -3.98
N GLY A 117 -7.22 -5.48 -4.88
CA GLY A 117 -6.50 -5.97 -6.05
C GLY A 117 -4.99 -5.80 -5.91
N PRO A 118 -4.19 -6.59 -6.66
CA PRO A 118 -2.75 -6.43 -6.68
C PRO A 118 -2.32 -5.15 -7.42
N ASP A 119 -1.08 -4.75 -7.18
CA ASP A 119 -0.42 -3.74 -8.00
C ASP A 119 0.61 -4.39 -8.92
N ASN A 120 0.63 -3.94 -10.17
CA ASN A 120 1.59 -4.37 -11.17
C ASN A 120 2.54 -3.23 -11.53
N ALA A 121 3.77 -3.60 -11.95
CA ALA A 121 4.69 -2.64 -12.54
C ALA A 121 4.30 -2.41 -14.00
N HIS A 122 4.07 -1.15 -14.36
CA HIS A 122 3.86 -0.78 -15.75
C HIS A 122 5.18 -0.89 -16.55
N GLU A 123 5.10 -1.15 -17.84
CA GLU A 123 6.29 -1.30 -18.71
C GLU A 123 7.18 -0.06 -18.71
N THR A 124 6.58 1.13 -18.58
CA THR A 124 7.27 2.42 -18.54
C THR A 124 8.02 2.69 -17.23
N PHE A 125 7.90 1.83 -16.21
CA PHE A 125 8.58 2.03 -14.94
C PHE A 125 10.10 1.98 -15.09
N SER A 126 10.79 2.90 -14.41
CA SER A 126 12.25 2.94 -14.36
C SER A 126 12.85 1.67 -13.73
N LEU A 127 14.14 1.44 -13.94
CA LEU A 127 14.85 0.31 -13.34
C LEU A 127 14.76 0.32 -11.81
N ILE A 128 14.84 1.51 -11.20
CA ILE A 128 14.70 1.68 -9.73
C ILE A 128 13.29 1.30 -9.28
N GLN A 129 12.25 1.77 -9.97
CA GLN A 129 10.87 1.43 -9.64
C GLN A 129 10.60 -0.08 -9.75
N LYS A 130 11.14 -0.76 -10.77
CA LYS A 130 11.04 -2.21 -10.93
C LYS A 130 11.78 -2.96 -9.84
N ALA A 131 12.95 -2.49 -9.41
CA ALA A 131 13.71 -3.07 -8.31
C ALA A 131 13.00 -2.89 -6.95
N ILE A 132 12.44 -1.71 -6.67
CA ILE A 132 11.64 -1.44 -5.48
C ILE A 132 10.38 -2.31 -5.49
N ASN A 133 9.71 -2.45 -6.65
CA ASN A 133 8.56 -3.33 -6.79
C ASN A 133 8.92 -4.78 -6.42
N TYR A 134 10.04 -5.30 -6.94
CA TYR A 134 10.52 -6.63 -6.56
C TYR A 134 10.70 -6.75 -5.04
N ALA A 135 11.42 -5.81 -4.42
CA ALA A 135 11.66 -5.85 -2.97
C ALA A 135 10.35 -5.83 -2.17
N MET A 136 9.35 -5.08 -2.60
CA MET A 136 8.08 -4.95 -1.91
C MET A 136 7.10 -6.12 -2.13
N THR A 137 7.31 -6.94 -3.15
CA THR A 137 6.38 -8.05 -3.51
C THR A 137 7.01 -9.44 -3.37
N SER A 138 8.34 -9.56 -3.33
CA SER A 138 9.04 -10.84 -3.24
C SER A 138 8.78 -11.53 -1.90
N VAL A 139 8.57 -12.85 -1.95
CA VAL A 139 8.48 -13.71 -0.75
C VAL A 139 9.78 -13.66 0.06
N LEU A 140 10.93 -13.55 -0.59
CA LEU A 140 12.24 -13.50 0.07
C LEU A 140 12.46 -12.23 0.91
N SER A 141 11.69 -11.15 0.65
CA SER A 141 11.82 -9.88 1.38
C SER A 141 10.63 -9.59 2.29
N THR A 142 9.40 -9.91 1.87
CA THR A 142 8.17 -9.57 2.60
C THR A 142 7.43 -10.79 3.16
N GLY A 143 7.91 -12.01 2.91
CA GLY A 143 7.20 -13.22 3.29
C GLY A 143 5.86 -13.41 2.55
N GLY A 144 5.65 -12.74 1.41
CA GLY A 144 4.42 -12.86 0.62
C GLY A 144 3.21 -12.08 1.15
N ILE A 145 3.39 -11.17 2.14
CA ILE A 145 2.30 -10.40 2.76
C ILE A 145 1.53 -9.52 1.75
N ARG A 146 2.13 -9.21 0.60
CA ARG A 146 1.57 -8.28 -0.40
C ARG A 146 0.94 -8.95 -1.63
N GLY A 147 0.22 -10.05 -1.46
CA GLY A 147 -0.69 -10.51 -2.53
C GLY A 147 -0.18 -11.67 -3.39
N GLY A 148 0.52 -12.62 -2.82
CA GLY A 148 0.70 -13.92 -3.47
C GLY A 148 -0.60 -14.74 -3.41
N LYS A 149 -0.94 -15.47 -4.48
CA LYS A 149 -2.07 -16.42 -4.55
C LYS A 149 -2.06 -17.47 -3.40
N ASN A 150 -0.96 -17.61 -2.67
CA ASN A 150 -0.72 -18.58 -1.61
C ASN A 150 -0.49 -17.91 -0.22
N SER A 151 -1.14 -16.78 0.07
CA SER A 151 -1.07 -16.19 1.40
C SER A 151 -1.69 -17.13 2.44
N ILE A 152 -0.91 -17.58 3.43
CA ILE A 152 -1.36 -18.40 4.57
C ILE A 152 -2.26 -17.57 5.51
N ASP A 153 -2.19 -16.25 5.45
CA ASP A 153 -2.93 -15.31 6.29
C ASP A 153 -4.12 -14.69 5.55
N LYS A 154 -5.08 -14.17 6.34
CA LYS A 154 -6.18 -13.35 5.82
C LYS A 154 -5.60 -12.18 5.01
N PHE A 155 -6.15 -11.96 3.83
CA PHE A 155 -5.67 -10.93 2.92
C PHE A 155 -5.93 -9.51 3.49
N GLN A 156 -4.92 -8.65 3.43
CA GLN A 156 -5.03 -7.26 3.87
C GLN A 156 -5.09 -6.32 2.65
N PRO A 157 -6.26 -5.79 2.29
CA PRO A 157 -6.42 -4.80 1.23
C PRO A 157 -5.54 -3.56 1.45
N ARG A 158 -5.19 -2.90 0.35
CA ARG A 158 -4.41 -1.65 0.36
C ARG A 158 -5.19 -0.55 -0.34
N SER A 159 -5.19 0.63 0.22
CA SER A 159 -5.99 1.76 -0.25
C SER A 159 -5.71 2.24 -1.67
N PHE A 160 -4.56 1.87 -2.24
CA PHE A 160 -4.31 2.15 -3.66
C PHE A 160 -5.21 1.34 -4.62
N ASN A 161 -5.82 0.24 -4.14
CA ASN A 161 -6.75 -0.60 -4.89
C ASN A 161 -7.60 -1.42 -3.90
N MET A 162 -8.57 -0.75 -3.27
CA MET A 162 -9.43 -1.34 -2.23
C MET A 162 -10.89 -1.07 -2.55
N GLY A 163 -11.68 -2.14 -2.62
CA GLY A 163 -13.14 -2.02 -2.61
C GLY A 163 -13.70 -2.19 -1.20
N ILE A 164 -14.68 -1.37 -0.82
CA ILE A 164 -15.39 -1.47 0.46
C ILE A 164 -16.87 -1.11 0.28
N SER A 165 -17.76 -1.92 0.84
CA SER A 165 -19.19 -1.61 0.82
C SER A 165 -19.51 -0.43 1.73
N LYS A 166 -20.55 0.31 1.40
CA LYS A 166 -21.07 1.41 2.23
C LYS A 166 -21.36 0.95 3.66
N GLU A 167 -21.99 -0.21 3.80
CA GLU A 167 -22.26 -0.82 5.10
C GLU A 167 -20.97 -1.02 5.95
N ALA A 168 -19.94 -1.63 5.36
CA ALA A 168 -18.69 -1.88 6.07
C ALA A 168 -17.95 -0.57 6.40
N PHE A 169 -18.01 0.44 5.53
CA PHE A 169 -17.49 1.78 5.77
C PHE A 169 -18.20 2.45 6.96
N GLU A 170 -19.54 2.48 6.98
CA GLU A 170 -20.31 3.08 8.05
C GLU A 170 -20.08 2.40 9.40
N ASN A 171 -20.05 1.06 9.41
CA ASN A 171 -19.82 0.28 10.61
C ASN A 171 -18.40 0.42 11.18
N THR A 172 -17.39 0.63 10.34
CA THR A 172 -15.99 0.81 10.77
C THR A 172 -15.59 2.28 10.91
N LYS A 173 -16.38 3.21 10.39
CA LYS A 173 -16.09 4.64 10.26
C LYS A 173 -14.88 4.93 9.34
N GLY A 174 -14.55 3.99 8.43
CA GLY A 174 -13.49 4.14 7.44
C GLY A 174 -12.08 4.16 8.02
N PHE A 175 -11.18 4.89 7.36
CA PHE A 175 -9.75 4.96 7.70
C PHE A 175 -9.51 5.72 9.03
N GLY A 176 -8.55 5.25 9.81
CA GLY A 176 -8.09 5.91 11.04
C GLY A 176 -7.13 7.07 10.76
N ASN A 177 -6.82 7.82 11.82
CA ASN A 177 -5.92 8.97 11.78
C ASN A 177 -4.44 8.57 11.96
N ILE A 178 -3.95 7.63 11.15
CA ILE A 178 -2.55 7.20 11.12
C ILE A 178 -2.12 7.02 9.68
N HIS A 179 -0.95 7.56 9.30
CA HIS A 179 -0.39 7.41 7.95
C HIS A 179 1.15 7.35 7.98
N PRO A 180 1.73 6.28 7.41
CA PRO A 180 1.10 5.08 6.88
C PRO A 180 0.54 4.20 8.01
N GLY A 181 -0.32 3.25 7.66
CA GLY A 181 -0.87 2.29 8.63
C GLY A 181 -2.39 2.28 8.69
N GLU A 182 -3.04 3.22 8.01
CA GLU A 182 -4.47 3.33 7.89
C GLU A 182 -5.13 2.10 7.27
N ASP A 183 -4.48 1.46 6.28
CA ASP A 183 -4.99 0.26 5.61
C ASP A 183 -5.06 -0.96 6.55
N PRO A 184 -3.95 -1.36 7.22
CA PRO A 184 -4.03 -2.47 8.17
C PRO A 184 -4.92 -2.15 9.37
N ASP A 185 -4.97 -0.90 9.86
CA ASP A 185 -5.87 -0.50 10.93
C ASP A 185 -7.33 -0.72 10.53
N LEU A 186 -7.75 -0.22 9.36
CA LEU A 186 -9.09 -0.46 8.84
C LEU A 186 -9.38 -1.95 8.66
N THR A 187 -8.43 -2.70 8.08
CA THR A 187 -8.59 -4.14 7.87
C THR A 187 -8.81 -4.89 9.19
N PHE A 188 -8.05 -4.55 10.23
CA PHE A 188 -8.22 -5.19 11.55
C PHE A 188 -9.56 -4.85 12.20
N ARG A 189 -10.04 -3.61 12.02
CA ARG A 189 -11.38 -3.21 12.49
C ARG A 189 -12.50 -3.91 11.70
N LEU A 190 -12.32 -4.13 10.40
CA LEU A 190 -13.24 -4.95 9.59
C LEU A 190 -13.32 -6.38 10.14
N TRP A 191 -12.18 -7.04 10.35
CA TRP A 191 -12.15 -8.41 10.88
C TRP A 191 -12.75 -8.52 12.29
N ASN A 192 -12.51 -7.54 13.17
CA ASN A 192 -13.08 -7.50 14.51
C ASN A 192 -14.61 -7.34 14.49
N LYS A 193 -15.18 -6.80 13.40
CA LYS A 193 -16.63 -6.70 13.18
C LYS A 193 -17.21 -7.89 12.40
N GLY A 194 -16.41 -8.90 12.10
CA GLY A 194 -16.84 -10.10 11.41
C GLY A 194 -16.84 -9.99 9.88
N TYR A 195 -16.37 -8.88 9.31
CA TYR A 195 -16.25 -8.75 7.85
C TYR A 195 -15.05 -9.55 7.33
N GLU A 196 -15.23 -10.18 6.19
CA GLU A 196 -14.15 -10.82 5.45
C GLU A 196 -13.49 -9.85 4.46
N THR A 197 -12.22 -10.14 4.17
CA THR A 197 -11.46 -9.43 3.14
C THR A 197 -10.93 -10.42 2.12
N ARG A 198 -10.99 -10.06 0.83
CA ARG A 198 -10.61 -10.96 -0.27
C ARG A 198 -9.67 -10.29 -1.26
N LEU A 199 -8.76 -11.06 -1.82
CA LEU A 199 -8.00 -10.68 -3.01
C LEU A 199 -8.81 -11.02 -4.26
N ILE A 200 -8.99 -10.05 -5.16
CA ILE A 200 -9.43 -10.30 -6.54
C ILE A 200 -8.18 -10.21 -7.44
N PRO A 201 -7.55 -11.33 -7.80
CA PRO A 201 -6.23 -11.32 -8.44
C PRO A 201 -6.19 -10.59 -9.79
N ASP A 202 -7.30 -10.65 -10.52
CA ASP A 202 -7.39 -10.08 -11.87
C ASP A 202 -7.80 -8.60 -11.86
N ALA A 203 -8.30 -8.06 -10.72
CA ALA A 203 -8.57 -6.64 -10.53
C ALA A 203 -7.30 -5.90 -10.12
N PHE A 204 -6.26 -5.94 -10.94
CA PHE A 204 -5.02 -5.24 -10.68
C PHE A 204 -5.04 -3.80 -11.19
N VAL A 205 -4.15 -2.97 -10.62
CA VAL A 205 -3.86 -1.61 -11.11
C VAL A 205 -2.37 -1.47 -11.35
N TYR A 206 -1.99 -0.60 -12.28
CA TYR A 206 -0.60 -0.16 -12.41
C TYR A 206 -0.37 1.00 -11.44
N HIS A 207 0.41 0.78 -10.39
CA HIS A 207 0.66 1.76 -9.35
C HIS A 207 2.09 2.29 -9.44
N LYS A 208 2.27 3.60 -9.65
CA LYS A 208 3.58 4.22 -9.77
C LYS A 208 4.35 4.15 -8.46
N ARG A 209 5.47 3.43 -8.46
CA ARG A 209 6.35 3.30 -7.29
C ARG A 209 7.20 4.56 -7.09
N ARG A 210 7.77 4.71 -5.88
CA ARG A 210 8.75 5.76 -5.60
C ARG A 210 9.91 5.69 -6.59
N ILE A 211 10.42 6.87 -6.98
CA ILE A 211 11.43 7.01 -8.05
C ILE A 211 12.86 7.06 -7.53
N ASP A 212 13.05 7.20 -6.22
CA ASP A 212 14.38 7.32 -5.61
C ASP A 212 14.50 6.54 -4.29
N TRP A 213 15.76 6.24 -3.92
CA TRP A 213 16.11 5.45 -2.75
C TRP A 213 15.80 6.14 -1.42
N SER A 214 15.93 7.48 -1.37
CA SER A 214 15.65 8.26 -0.16
C SER A 214 14.18 8.20 0.20
N LYS A 215 13.29 8.42 -0.78
CA LYS A 215 11.84 8.30 -0.59
C LYS A 215 11.42 6.87 -0.25
N PHE A 216 12.07 5.88 -0.86
CA PHE A 216 11.81 4.48 -0.54
C PHE A 216 12.23 4.15 0.90
N TYR A 217 13.45 4.56 1.32
CA TYR A 217 13.90 4.39 2.71
C TYR A 217 12.94 5.04 3.71
N ALA A 218 12.55 6.31 3.47
CA ALA A 218 11.62 7.03 4.33
C ALA A 218 10.27 6.31 4.45
N GLN A 219 9.76 5.76 3.35
CA GLN A 219 8.51 4.99 3.33
C GLN A 219 8.61 3.71 4.19
N VAL A 220 9.65 2.90 3.97
CA VAL A 220 9.78 1.63 4.72
C VAL A 220 10.14 1.86 6.18
N HIS A 221 10.85 2.95 6.50
CA HIS A 221 11.12 3.36 7.87
C HIS A 221 9.83 3.72 8.61
N LYS A 222 8.94 4.51 7.98
CA LYS A 222 7.61 4.80 8.54
C LYS A 222 6.78 3.52 8.73
N PHE A 223 6.82 2.57 7.79
CA PHE A 223 6.14 1.27 7.97
C PHE A 223 6.65 0.52 9.21
N GLY A 224 7.97 0.53 9.44
CA GLY A 224 8.56 -0.02 10.64
C GLY A 224 8.08 0.69 11.91
N MET A 225 8.08 2.03 11.93
CA MET A 225 7.63 2.83 13.09
C MET A 225 6.17 2.58 13.47
N VAL A 226 5.30 2.43 12.47
CA VAL A 226 3.86 2.29 12.70
C VAL A 226 3.49 0.89 13.20
N ARG A 227 4.24 -0.14 12.84
CA ARG A 227 3.88 -1.53 13.21
C ARG A 227 3.74 -1.76 14.70
N PRO A 228 4.65 -1.31 15.60
CA PRO A 228 4.46 -1.42 17.04
C PRO A 228 3.23 -0.67 17.58
N ILE A 229 2.88 0.47 16.96
CA ILE A 229 1.64 1.20 17.31
C ILE A 229 0.41 0.35 17.01
N LEU A 230 0.37 -0.25 15.83
CA LEU A 230 -0.72 -1.15 15.43
C LEU A 230 -0.78 -2.42 16.30
N ASN A 231 0.36 -2.92 16.78
CA ASN A 231 0.40 -4.06 17.69
C ASN A 231 -0.20 -3.71 19.07
N ILE A 232 -0.10 -2.44 19.50
CA ILE A 232 -0.77 -1.97 20.73
C ILE A 232 -2.27 -1.83 20.49
N TRP A 233 -2.71 -1.28 19.37
CA TRP A 233 -4.12 -1.08 19.07
C TRP A 233 -4.85 -2.39 18.74
N HIS A 234 -4.14 -3.34 18.15
CA HIS A 234 -4.65 -4.64 17.69
C HIS A 234 -3.72 -5.78 18.14
N PRO A 235 -3.63 -6.09 19.46
CA PRO A 235 -2.65 -7.03 19.98
C PRO A 235 -2.71 -8.43 19.34
N GLN A 236 -3.91 -8.88 18.96
CA GLN A 236 -4.14 -10.17 18.31
C GLN A 236 -3.51 -10.29 16.92
N THR A 237 -3.03 -9.17 16.34
CA THR A 237 -2.40 -9.14 15.00
C THR A 237 -0.87 -9.07 15.09
N ALA A 238 -0.31 -9.02 16.31
CA ALA A 238 1.13 -9.01 16.50
C ALA A 238 1.75 -10.35 16.05
N LYS A 239 2.82 -10.28 15.28
CA LYS A 239 3.53 -11.45 14.76
C LYS A 239 5.02 -11.36 15.04
N LEU A 240 5.63 -12.49 15.37
CA LEU A 240 7.07 -12.57 15.58
C LEU A 240 7.84 -12.19 14.31
N THR A 241 7.28 -12.46 13.13
CA THR A 241 7.89 -12.14 11.84
C THR A 241 8.15 -10.65 11.61
N TYR A 242 7.45 -9.76 12.32
CA TYR A 242 7.72 -8.31 12.25
C TYR A 242 9.08 -7.91 12.84
N TRP A 243 9.66 -8.75 13.68
CA TRP A 243 11.00 -8.57 14.22
C TRP A 243 12.10 -8.95 13.23
N PHE A 244 11.76 -9.74 12.20
CA PHE A 244 12.75 -10.29 11.28
C PHE A 244 13.70 -9.24 10.68
N PRO A 245 13.24 -8.09 10.14
CA PRO A 245 14.15 -7.09 9.58
C PRO A 245 15.11 -6.51 10.63
N SER A 246 14.66 -6.31 11.87
CA SER A 246 15.48 -5.82 12.97
C SER A 246 16.55 -6.84 13.37
N VAL A 247 16.15 -8.11 13.57
CA VAL A 247 17.06 -9.22 13.90
C VAL A 247 18.05 -9.44 12.77
N PHE A 248 17.61 -9.37 11.52
CA PHE A 248 18.46 -9.48 10.35
C PHE A 248 19.55 -8.40 10.33
N CYS A 249 19.20 -7.14 10.58
CA CYS A 249 20.17 -6.04 10.61
C CYS A 249 21.17 -6.18 11.77
N ILE A 250 20.71 -6.53 12.97
CA ILE A 250 21.57 -6.74 14.13
C ILE A 250 22.50 -7.93 13.87
N GLY A 251 21.95 -9.03 13.38
CA GLY A 251 22.72 -10.23 13.02
C GLY A 251 23.77 -9.95 11.95
N PHE A 252 23.48 -9.10 10.96
CA PHE A 252 24.46 -8.70 9.95
C PHE A 252 25.65 -7.93 10.56
N VAL A 253 25.38 -7.01 11.48
CA VAL A 253 26.44 -6.28 12.19
C VAL A 253 27.31 -7.26 13.01
N VAL A 254 26.65 -8.14 13.77
CA VAL A 254 27.37 -9.17 14.56
C VAL A 254 28.20 -10.12 13.67
N ALA A 255 27.61 -10.60 12.57
CA ALA A 255 28.32 -11.47 11.62
C ALA A 255 29.54 -10.77 10.98
N SER A 256 29.40 -9.45 10.70
CA SER A 256 30.51 -8.64 10.17
C SER A 256 31.64 -8.50 11.20
N ILE A 257 31.31 -8.25 12.47
CA ILE A 257 32.32 -8.18 13.55
C ILE A 257 33.01 -9.55 13.72
N LEU A 258 32.28 -10.65 13.77
CA LEU A 258 32.83 -12.00 13.88
C LEU A 258 33.73 -12.34 12.70
N ALA A 259 33.38 -11.91 11.49
CA ALA A 259 34.22 -12.12 10.29
C ALA A 259 35.58 -11.40 10.41
N ILE A 260 35.59 -10.17 10.96
CA ILE A 260 36.83 -9.42 11.25
C ILE A 260 37.66 -10.15 12.29
N MET A 261 37.02 -10.86 13.24
CA MET A 261 37.69 -11.71 14.24
C MET A 261 38.13 -13.11 13.72
N GLY A 262 37.94 -13.37 12.42
CA GLY A 262 38.31 -14.62 11.77
C GLY A 262 37.21 -15.68 11.67
N VAL A 263 36.00 -15.41 12.13
CA VAL A 263 34.82 -16.31 12.04
C VAL A 263 33.86 -15.83 10.93
N SER A 264 34.14 -16.24 9.69
CA SER A 264 33.40 -15.77 8.51
C SER A 264 32.11 -16.55 8.21
N ALA A 265 31.86 -17.68 8.85
CA ALA A 265 30.74 -18.57 8.55
C ALA A 265 29.37 -17.90 8.61
N PHE A 266 29.17 -17.01 9.59
CA PHE A 266 27.88 -16.28 9.71
C PHE A 266 27.71 -15.25 8.61
N LEU A 267 28.76 -14.56 8.18
CA LEU A 267 28.69 -13.62 7.07
C LEU A 267 28.40 -14.33 5.74
N LEU A 268 28.89 -15.56 5.57
CA LEU A 268 28.58 -16.38 4.40
C LEU A 268 27.07 -16.64 4.24
N LEU A 269 26.31 -16.79 5.33
CA LEU A 269 24.85 -16.95 5.26
C LEU A 269 24.17 -15.73 4.63
N TYR A 270 24.64 -14.52 4.92
CA TYR A 270 24.15 -13.31 4.29
C TYR A 270 24.50 -13.23 2.81
N VAL A 271 25.71 -13.65 2.43
CA VAL A 271 26.13 -13.74 1.03
C VAL A 271 25.21 -14.71 0.27
N ILE A 272 24.94 -15.89 0.84
CA ILE A 272 24.03 -16.88 0.25
C ILE A 272 22.61 -16.28 0.12
N TYR A 273 22.11 -15.62 1.16
CA TYR A 273 20.78 -14.99 1.11
C TYR A 273 20.69 -13.95 -0.01
N TYR A 274 21.67 -13.04 -0.13
CA TYR A 274 21.65 -12.04 -1.20
C TYR A 274 21.83 -12.64 -2.59
N LEU A 275 22.57 -13.75 -2.70
CA LEU A 275 22.67 -14.50 -3.94
C LEU A 275 21.32 -15.12 -4.34
N LEU A 276 20.57 -15.67 -3.37
CA LEU A 276 19.21 -16.18 -3.62
C LEU A 276 18.27 -15.06 -4.06
N VAL A 277 18.31 -13.90 -3.41
CA VAL A 277 17.53 -12.71 -3.82
C VAL A 277 17.89 -12.29 -5.24
N PHE A 278 19.18 -12.26 -5.57
CA PHE A 278 19.67 -11.88 -6.91
C PHE A 278 19.17 -12.86 -7.97
N ILE A 279 19.30 -14.16 -7.72
CA ILE A 279 18.84 -15.22 -8.65
C ILE A 279 17.31 -15.15 -8.85
N ASP A 280 16.52 -15.08 -7.76
CA ASP A 280 15.07 -14.96 -7.85
C ASP A 280 14.65 -13.69 -8.61
N ALA A 281 15.36 -12.57 -8.39
CA ALA A 281 15.11 -11.32 -9.11
C ALA A 281 15.41 -11.45 -10.61
N ILE A 282 16.46 -12.16 -11.02
CA ILE A 282 16.74 -12.44 -12.45
C ILE A 282 15.56 -13.18 -13.09
N PHE A 283 15.09 -14.25 -12.44
CA PHE A 283 13.98 -15.06 -12.99
C PHE A 283 12.69 -14.26 -13.09
N LYS A 284 12.39 -13.39 -12.12
CA LYS A 284 11.16 -12.59 -12.10
C LYS A 284 11.20 -11.37 -13.02
N THR A 285 12.35 -10.71 -13.11
CA THR A 285 12.47 -9.45 -13.87
C THR A 285 13.11 -9.62 -15.24
N LYS A 286 13.70 -10.77 -15.51
CA LYS A 286 14.47 -11.10 -16.75
C LYS A 286 15.56 -10.07 -17.05
N SER A 287 16.14 -9.43 -16.02
CA SER A 287 17.13 -8.38 -16.16
C SER A 287 18.19 -8.46 -15.04
N LEU A 288 19.46 -8.60 -15.43
CA LEU A 288 20.59 -8.58 -14.51
C LEU A 288 20.72 -7.23 -13.79
N VAL A 289 20.48 -6.12 -14.49
CA VAL A 289 20.57 -4.77 -13.91
C VAL A 289 19.49 -4.56 -12.86
N ILE A 290 18.24 -4.97 -13.12
CA ILE A 290 17.16 -4.87 -12.14
C ILE A 290 17.45 -5.78 -10.95
N ALA A 291 18.01 -6.97 -11.16
CA ALA A 291 18.35 -7.90 -10.09
C ALA A 291 19.42 -7.32 -9.13
N LEU A 292 20.45 -6.64 -9.66
CA LEU A 292 21.45 -5.95 -8.83
C LEU A 292 20.79 -4.84 -7.97
N TRP A 293 19.93 -4.01 -8.58
CA TRP A 293 19.19 -2.99 -7.85
C TRP A 293 18.17 -3.58 -6.88
N ALA A 294 17.61 -4.76 -7.16
CA ALA A 294 16.70 -5.46 -6.27
C ALA A 294 17.39 -5.89 -4.96
N VAL A 295 18.63 -6.36 -5.02
CA VAL A 295 19.43 -6.66 -3.81
C VAL A 295 19.59 -5.41 -2.95
N LEU A 296 19.92 -4.27 -3.55
CA LEU A 296 20.03 -2.99 -2.83
C LEU A 296 18.67 -2.57 -2.25
N ALA A 297 17.58 -2.73 -3.01
CA ALA A 297 16.24 -2.41 -2.55
C ALA A 297 15.82 -3.25 -1.33
N VAL A 298 16.12 -4.55 -1.33
CA VAL A 298 15.86 -5.46 -0.18
C VAL A 298 16.66 -5.01 1.05
N GLN A 299 17.93 -4.64 0.87
CA GLN A 299 18.76 -4.13 1.97
C GLN A 299 18.17 -2.83 2.55
N ILE A 300 17.81 -1.87 1.69
CA ILE A 300 17.17 -0.60 2.12
C ILE A 300 15.87 -0.89 2.88
N GLN A 301 15.07 -1.82 2.40
CA GLN A 301 13.81 -2.22 3.05
C GLN A 301 14.05 -2.78 4.45
N PHE A 302 15.02 -3.69 4.63
CA PHE A 302 15.29 -4.29 5.94
C PHE A 302 15.87 -3.27 6.91
N VAL A 303 16.83 -2.46 6.48
CA VAL A 303 17.42 -1.41 7.33
C VAL A 303 16.36 -0.38 7.71
N GLY A 304 15.62 0.15 6.73
CA GLY A 304 14.60 1.16 6.98
C GLY A 304 13.51 0.66 7.93
N TYR A 305 12.90 -0.49 7.62
CA TYR A 305 11.86 -1.08 8.46
C TYR A 305 12.41 -1.48 9.84
N GLY A 306 13.55 -2.18 9.88
CA GLY A 306 14.14 -2.69 11.12
C GLY A 306 14.47 -1.58 12.12
N LEU A 307 15.11 -0.49 11.66
CA LEU A 307 15.42 0.66 12.50
C LEU A 307 14.16 1.39 12.98
N GLY A 308 13.17 1.58 12.09
CA GLY A 308 11.89 2.18 12.44
C GLY A 308 11.14 1.37 13.50
N PHE A 309 11.08 0.04 13.32
CA PHE A 309 10.44 -0.88 14.25
C PHE A 309 11.11 -0.89 15.64
N LEU A 310 12.44 -0.99 15.68
CA LEU A 310 13.21 -0.96 16.95
C LEU A 310 13.00 0.37 17.68
N LYS A 311 13.16 1.51 16.98
CA LYS A 311 12.95 2.83 17.56
C LYS A 311 11.57 2.96 18.19
N SER A 312 10.54 2.59 17.45
CA SER A 312 9.16 2.69 17.91
C SER A 312 8.89 1.74 19.08
N THR A 313 9.36 0.49 19.00
CA THR A 313 9.21 -0.50 20.08
C THR A 313 9.86 -0.03 21.37
N VAL A 314 11.09 0.48 21.31
CA VAL A 314 11.80 1.00 22.50
C VAL A 314 11.05 2.19 23.10
N LEU A 315 10.71 3.20 22.28
CA LEU A 315 10.03 4.39 22.79
C LEU A 315 8.67 4.09 23.40
N LEU A 316 7.86 3.21 22.78
CA LEU A 316 6.54 2.85 23.28
C LEU A 316 6.59 2.03 24.58
N ASN A 317 7.61 1.21 24.79
CA ASN A 317 7.74 0.39 26.00
C ASN A 317 8.42 1.12 27.16
N PHE A 318 9.33 2.06 26.88
CA PHE A 318 10.11 2.75 27.92
C PHE A 318 9.60 4.17 28.23
N THR A 319 8.56 4.65 27.56
CA THR A 319 7.93 5.94 27.87
C THR A 319 6.45 5.75 28.18
N ARG A 320 5.87 6.67 28.97
CA ARG A 320 4.43 6.70 29.26
C ARG A 320 3.64 7.60 28.30
N LYS A 321 4.30 8.09 27.24
CA LYS A 321 3.69 9.01 26.26
C LYS A 321 2.81 8.24 25.28
N LYS A 322 1.76 8.90 24.78
CA LYS A 322 0.90 8.33 23.74
C LYS A 322 1.63 8.26 22.39
N PRO A 323 1.27 7.33 21.49
CA PRO A 323 1.87 7.24 20.15
C PRO A 323 1.86 8.56 19.37
N GLN A 324 0.77 9.36 19.50
CA GLN A 324 0.64 10.67 18.84
C GLN A 324 1.68 11.70 19.32
N GLU A 325 2.06 11.64 20.58
CA GLU A 325 3.08 12.53 21.16
C GLU A 325 4.50 12.10 20.76
N LEU A 326 4.73 10.78 20.62
CA LEU A 326 6.04 10.23 20.27
C LEU A 326 6.33 10.35 18.77
N PHE A 327 5.32 10.22 17.95
CA PHE A 327 5.42 10.13 16.49
C PHE A 327 4.41 11.05 15.78
N PRO A 328 4.43 12.38 16.02
CA PRO A 328 3.43 13.28 15.45
C PRO A 328 3.40 13.22 13.90
N ASN A 329 4.52 12.88 13.26
CA ASN A 329 4.65 12.82 11.80
C ASN A 329 3.96 11.61 11.14
N VAL A 330 3.33 10.72 11.91
CA VAL A 330 2.52 9.61 11.38
C VAL A 330 1.03 9.76 11.73
N PHE A 331 0.64 10.92 12.27
CA PHE A 331 -0.75 11.29 12.54
C PHE A 331 -1.10 12.61 11.85
N PHE A 332 -2.39 12.79 11.51
CA PHE A 332 -2.95 14.01 10.91
C PHE A 332 -3.96 14.67 11.84
#